data_fa998d8fcbe912309871993c97d21298
#
_entry.id   fa998d8fcbe912309871993c97d21298
#
_cell.length_a   1.000
_cell.length_b   1.000
_cell.length_c   1.000
_cell.angle_alpha   90.00
_cell.angle_beta   90.00
_cell.angle_gamma   90.00
#
_symmetry.space_group_name_H-M   'P 1'
#
loop_
_entity.id
_entity.type
_entity.pdbx_description
1 polymer ?
#
loop_
_entity_poly.entity_id
_entity_poly.type
_entity_poly.pdbx_seq_one_letter_code
_entity_poly.pdbx_strand_id
1 'polypeptide(L)'
;HAVKQAAKHIRSNSNVVILYGDVPLISESTISKLAKLASKGPSLLTFNKENPTGYGRIVRGSRNKIEAIIEEKDASPSQKEITEVNSGIMAFKAKDLIRLLGKIRNNNKAKEFYLTDAVYEAHLEKLNIQSLRLSDADEVLGCNTPEELQTLEKAYHISTAKKFLNKGVSFADIEKVKFRGNISIEKGAFIDENVIFEGAVSIGANAKIGPGCIVSNSTIGKNSELLAYSFVEESMLESNAKAGPFAHIGVQTKMEEGAEIGNFVETKRSNIGANSKAKHLAYIGDGRIGKGVNIGAGTIFCNYDGVKKHITKIEDDAFIGSNSALVAPLTIGAKSYVGSGSVVTKNVGKGQWNFQTNHPQRY
;
A
#
# COMPACT_ATOMS: atom_id res chain seq x y z
N HIS A 1 31.36 -7.02 14.81
CA HIS A 1 32.17 -5.80 14.57
C HIS A 1 31.30 -4.55 14.47
N ALA A 2 30.24 -4.52 13.67
CA ALA A 2 29.39 -3.34 13.41
C ALA A 2 28.85 -2.70 14.70
N VAL A 3 28.31 -3.47 15.64
CA VAL A 3 27.79 -2.97 16.93
C VAL A 3 28.87 -2.27 17.76
N LYS A 4 30.13 -2.79 17.73
CA LYS A 4 31.26 -2.10 18.39
C LYS A 4 31.55 -0.72 17.79
N GLN A 5 31.41 -0.53 16.48
CA GLN A 5 31.58 0.77 15.82
C GLN A 5 30.51 1.78 16.23
N ALA A 6 29.28 1.30 16.45
CA ALA A 6 28.17 2.12 16.91
C ALA A 6 28.26 2.49 18.41
N ALA A 7 29.06 1.75 19.21
CA ALA A 7 29.10 1.90 20.66
C ALA A 7 29.39 3.33 21.13
N LYS A 8 30.23 4.08 20.42
CA LYS A 8 30.57 5.49 20.74
C LYS A 8 29.38 6.46 20.62
N HIS A 9 28.32 6.06 19.93
CA HIS A 9 27.10 6.87 19.75
C HIS A 9 25.97 6.49 20.71
N ILE A 10 26.16 5.43 21.52
CA ILE A 10 25.15 4.92 22.44
C ILE A 10 25.11 5.77 23.70
N ARG A 11 23.94 6.28 24.03
CA ARG A 11 23.72 7.01 25.31
C ARG A 11 23.68 6.03 26.48
N SER A 12 24.47 6.27 27.52
CA SER A 12 24.69 5.34 28.65
C SER A 12 23.42 4.92 29.41
N ASN A 13 22.38 5.76 29.43
CA ASN A 13 21.14 5.51 30.15
C ASN A 13 19.97 5.10 29.24
N SER A 14 20.24 4.54 28.05
CA SER A 14 19.23 4.08 27.09
C SER A 14 19.15 2.55 27.04
N ASN A 15 18.03 2.06 26.50
CA ASN A 15 17.94 0.72 25.98
C ASN A 15 18.32 0.75 24.50
N VAL A 16 19.11 -0.20 24.07
CA VAL A 16 19.59 -0.34 22.70
C VAL A 16 18.92 -1.55 22.07
N VAL A 17 18.24 -1.35 20.96
CA VAL A 17 17.72 -2.47 20.14
C VAL A 17 18.61 -2.60 18.92
N ILE A 18 19.06 -3.82 18.66
CA ILE A 18 19.88 -4.18 17.50
C ILE A 18 18.95 -4.87 16.51
N LEU A 19 18.80 -4.28 15.33
CA LEU A 19 17.99 -4.77 14.22
C LEU A 19 18.88 -5.08 13.03
N TYR A 20 18.44 -5.97 12.17
CA TYR A 20 19.06 -6.23 10.87
C TYR A 20 18.35 -5.47 9.77
N GLY A 21 19.11 -4.88 8.84
CA GLY A 21 18.57 -4.08 7.73
C GLY A 21 17.86 -4.93 6.67
N ASP A 22 18.11 -6.22 6.65
CA ASP A 22 17.52 -7.22 5.75
C ASP A 22 16.31 -7.96 6.35
N VAL A 23 15.81 -7.54 7.52
CA VAL A 23 14.60 -8.08 8.18
C VAL A 23 13.50 -7.01 8.21
N PRO A 24 12.80 -6.75 7.09
CA PRO A 24 11.94 -5.58 6.95
C PRO A 24 10.54 -5.73 7.58
N LEU A 25 10.12 -6.95 7.93
CA LEU A 25 8.74 -7.21 8.37
C LEU A 25 8.54 -7.10 9.89
N ILE A 26 9.60 -6.80 10.64
CA ILE A 26 9.51 -6.66 12.10
C ILE A 26 8.51 -5.58 12.51
N SER A 27 7.56 -5.92 13.37
CA SER A 27 6.52 -5.00 13.78
C SER A 27 7.01 -4.01 14.86
N GLU A 28 6.48 -2.79 14.81
CA GLU A 28 6.74 -1.76 15.83
C GLU A 28 6.36 -2.27 17.24
N SER A 29 5.27 -3.03 17.34
CA SER A 29 4.81 -3.62 18.60
C SER A 29 5.82 -4.60 19.17
N THR A 30 6.44 -5.45 18.33
CA THR A 30 7.47 -6.41 18.72
C THR A 30 8.75 -5.70 19.17
N ILE A 31 9.19 -4.68 18.42
CA ILE A 31 10.35 -3.84 18.81
C ILE A 31 10.10 -3.18 20.17
N SER A 32 8.92 -2.60 20.38
CA SER A 32 8.57 -1.94 21.64
C SER A 32 8.53 -2.89 22.83
N LYS A 33 7.99 -4.10 22.64
CA LYS A 33 7.99 -5.15 23.68
C LYS A 33 9.42 -5.58 24.04
N LEU A 34 10.25 -5.83 23.02
CA LEU A 34 11.64 -6.24 23.22
C LEU A 34 12.44 -5.15 23.95
N ALA A 35 12.28 -3.89 23.53
CA ALA A 35 12.93 -2.75 24.18
C ALA A 35 12.54 -2.58 25.66
N LYS A 36 11.28 -2.84 26.00
CA LYS A 36 10.81 -2.84 27.41
C LYS A 36 11.44 -3.98 28.22
N LEU A 37 11.60 -5.16 27.64
CA LEU A 37 12.25 -6.28 28.31
C LEU A 37 13.72 -5.99 28.64
N ALA A 38 14.41 -5.22 27.81
CA ALA A 38 15.81 -4.83 28.02
C ALA A 38 16.03 -4.08 29.34
N SER A 39 15.01 -3.47 29.92
CA SER A 39 15.09 -2.86 31.26
C SER A 39 15.28 -3.89 32.37
N LYS A 40 14.97 -5.17 32.14
CA LYS A 40 15.13 -6.29 33.11
C LYS A 40 16.41 -7.09 32.88
N GLY A 41 17.03 -6.96 31.70
CA GLY A 41 18.27 -7.64 31.32
C GLY A 41 18.37 -7.81 29.79
N PRO A 42 19.49 -8.41 29.30
CA PRO A 42 19.63 -8.75 27.89
C PRO A 42 18.39 -9.48 27.37
N SER A 43 17.86 -9.08 26.22
CA SER A 43 16.60 -9.59 25.71
C SER A 43 16.74 -10.03 24.26
N LEU A 44 16.26 -11.22 23.97
CA LEU A 44 16.40 -11.89 22.67
C LEU A 44 15.03 -12.03 22.02
N LEU A 45 14.97 -11.83 20.73
CA LEU A 45 13.81 -12.19 19.92
C LEU A 45 14.06 -13.58 19.35
N THR A 46 13.22 -14.56 19.73
CA THR A 46 13.35 -15.96 19.35
C THR A 46 12.10 -16.45 18.63
N PHE A 47 12.22 -17.52 17.87
CA PHE A 47 11.08 -18.19 17.24
C PHE A 47 11.36 -19.68 17.06
N ASN A 48 10.33 -20.48 16.82
CA ASN A 48 10.50 -21.88 16.48
C ASN A 48 10.54 -22.08 14.97
N LYS A 49 11.46 -22.91 14.50
CA LYS A 49 11.61 -23.28 13.10
C LYS A 49 11.78 -24.79 12.97
N GLU A 50 10.96 -25.46 12.17
CA GLU A 50 11.02 -26.91 11.96
C GLU A 50 12.37 -27.34 11.39
N ASN A 51 12.86 -26.64 10.37
CA ASN A 51 14.20 -26.78 9.86
C ASN A 51 15.06 -25.59 10.31
N PRO A 52 15.79 -25.71 11.43
CA PRO A 52 16.55 -24.62 12.02
C PRO A 52 17.93 -24.39 11.36
N THR A 53 18.26 -25.10 10.26
CA THR A 53 19.54 -24.99 9.57
C THR A 53 19.89 -23.53 9.24
N GLY A 54 21.12 -23.15 9.54
CA GLY A 54 21.63 -21.79 9.29
C GLY A 54 21.36 -20.78 10.40
N TYR A 55 20.58 -21.13 11.43
CA TYR A 55 20.27 -20.23 12.55
C TYR A 55 21.07 -20.58 13.81
N GLY A 56 21.32 -19.59 14.65
CA GLY A 56 21.84 -19.82 16.02
C GLY A 56 20.80 -20.49 16.91
N ARG A 57 21.19 -21.51 17.65
CA ARG A 57 20.31 -22.27 18.56
C ARG A 57 20.24 -21.64 19.95
N ILE A 58 19.04 -21.52 20.48
CA ILE A 58 18.85 -21.04 21.86
C ILE A 58 19.07 -22.19 22.84
N VAL A 59 20.20 -22.18 23.54
CA VAL A 59 20.51 -23.17 24.55
C VAL A 59 19.92 -22.72 25.88
N ARG A 60 19.10 -23.59 26.46
CA ARG A 60 18.48 -23.40 27.79
C ARG A 60 18.96 -24.41 28.79
N GLY A 61 19.30 -23.95 29.98
CA GLY A 61 19.69 -24.78 31.10
C GLY A 61 18.59 -24.96 32.13
N SER A 62 18.99 -25.04 33.37
CA SER A 62 18.08 -25.27 34.51
C SER A 62 17.01 -24.16 34.59
N ARG A 63 15.76 -24.56 34.95
CA ARG A 63 14.60 -23.67 35.05
C ARG A 63 14.29 -22.89 33.75
N ASN A 64 14.62 -23.50 32.60
CA ASN A 64 14.37 -22.94 31.28
C ASN A 64 15.06 -21.57 31.00
N LYS A 65 16.14 -21.27 31.71
CA LYS A 65 16.92 -20.03 31.53
C LYS A 65 17.82 -20.15 30.31
N ILE A 66 17.96 -19.04 29.56
CA ILE A 66 18.88 -18.96 28.43
C ILE A 66 20.31 -18.91 28.98
N GLU A 67 21.16 -19.78 28.47
CA GLU A 67 22.58 -19.87 28.81
C GLU A 67 23.47 -19.36 27.68
N ALA A 68 23.11 -19.69 26.41
CA ALA A 68 23.90 -19.33 25.26
C ALA A 68 23.05 -19.31 23.97
N ILE A 69 23.60 -18.69 22.94
CA ILE A 69 23.21 -18.88 21.54
C ILE A 69 24.41 -19.56 20.86
N ILE A 70 24.19 -20.73 20.27
CA ILE A 70 25.24 -21.46 19.57
C ILE A 70 24.99 -21.39 18.07
N GLU A 71 25.96 -20.84 17.36
CA GLU A 71 25.87 -20.71 15.89
C GLU A 71 25.93 -22.09 15.21
N GLU A 72 25.27 -22.23 14.04
CA GLU A 72 25.16 -23.48 13.29
C GLU A 72 26.49 -24.21 13.12
N LYS A 73 27.56 -23.47 12.80
CA LYS A 73 28.90 -24.05 12.54
C LYS A 73 29.57 -24.60 13.79
N ASP A 74 29.22 -24.11 14.97
CA ASP A 74 29.80 -24.47 16.25
C ASP A 74 28.92 -25.44 17.05
N ALA A 75 27.66 -25.67 16.61
CA ALA A 75 26.71 -26.54 17.28
C ALA A 75 27.09 -28.01 17.19
N SER A 76 26.94 -28.74 18.31
CA SER A 76 27.01 -30.19 18.36
C SER A 76 25.79 -30.83 17.65
N PRO A 77 25.84 -32.14 17.32
CA PRO A 77 24.70 -32.84 16.72
C PRO A 77 23.42 -32.69 17.55
N SER A 78 23.46 -32.83 18.85
CA SER A 78 22.30 -32.67 19.74
C SER A 78 21.79 -31.22 19.80
N GLN A 79 22.68 -30.22 19.73
CA GLN A 79 22.29 -28.82 19.68
C GLN A 79 21.65 -28.45 18.37
N LYS A 80 22.01 -29.07 17.25
CA LYS A 80 21.39 -28.85 15.95
C LYS A 80 19.90 -29.23 15.86
N GLU A 81 19.47 -30.14 16.75
CA GLU A 81 18.07 -30.56 16.85
C GLU A 81 17.17 -29.53 17.58
N ILE A 82 17.78 -28.54 18.24
CA ILE A 82 17.01 -27.47 18.90
C ILE A 82 16.27 -26.66 17.87
N THR A 83 14.94 -26.61 18.00
CA THR A 83 14.05 -25.85 17.05
C THR A 83 13.86 -24.39 17.45
N GLU A 84 14.15 -24.00 18.71
CA GLU A 84 14.13 -22.59 19.09
C GLU A 84 15.40 -21.92 18.62
N VAL A 85 15.24 -20.92 17.76
CA VAL A 85 16.34 -20.22 17.10
C VAL A 85 16.36 -18.74 17.43
N ASN A 86 17.55 -18.15 17.28
CA ASN A 86 17.80 -16.74 17.42
C ASN A 86 17.42 -16.01 16.11
N SER A 87 16.63 -14.95 16.22
CA SER A 87 16.34 -14.10 15.07
C SER A 87 17.47 -13.12 14.71
N GLY A 88 18.49 -13.03 15.60
CA GLY A 88 19.53 -11.99 15.51
C GLY A 88 19.12 -10.65 16.13
N ILE A 89 17.82 -10.42 16.34
CA ILE A 89 17.31 -9.17 16.93
C ILE A 89 17.39 -9.26 18.45
N MET A 90 18.06 -8.29 19.06
CA MET A 90 18.37 -8.27 20.49
C MET A 90 18.19 -6.87 21.07
N ALA A 91 17.95 -6.81 22.38
CA ALA A 91 17.93 -5.53 23.09
C ALA A 91 18.68 -5.63 24.43
N PHE A 92 19.37 -4.56 24.78
CA PHE A 92 20.20 -4.47 25.97
C PHE A 92 20.06 -3.11 26.63
N LYS A 93 20.34 -3.02 27.93
CA LYS A 93 20.75 -1.74 28.51
C LYS A 93 22.09 -1.32 27.90
N ALA A 94 22.24 -0.07 27.58
CA ALA A 94 23.45 0.47 26.96
C ALA A 94 24.74 0.11 27.74
N LYS A 95 24.71 0.29 29.06
CA LYS A 95 25.87 -0.05 29.95
C LYS A 95 26.25 -1.53 29.86
N ASP A 96 25.25 -2.41 29.86
CA ASP A 96 25.51 -3.87 29.78
C ASP A 96 26.03 -4.22 28.39
N LEU A 97 25.45 -3.69 27.32
CA LEU A 97 25.91 -3.95 25.95
C LEU A 97 27.39 -3.57 25.78
N ILE A 98 27.75 -2.33 26.13
CA ILE A 98 29.14 -1.84 25.97
C ILE A 98 30.13 -2.74 26.77
N ARG A 99 29.79 -3.10 28.00
CA ARG A 99 30.60 -3.94 28.84
C ARG A 99 30.77 -5.37 28.27
N LEU A 100 29.66 -6.00 27.84
CA LEU A 100 29.65 -7.32 27.24
C LEU A 100 30.41 -7.36 25.91
N LEU A 101 30.25 -6.34 25.03
CA LEU A 101 31.01 -6.23 23.81
C LEU A 101 32.54 -6.19 24.01
N GLY A 102 33.01 -5.69 25.16
CA GLY A 102 34.42 -5.68 25.52
C GLY A 102 34.97 -7.08 25.82
N LYS A 103 34.12 -8.04 26.15
CA LYS A 103 34.49 -9.41 26.52
C LYS A 103 34.44 -10.41 25.37
N ILE A 104 33.68 -10.09 24.29
CA ILE A 104 33.55 -10.97 23.13
C ILE A 104 34.91 -11.26 22.51
N ARG A 105 35.20 -12.52 22.26
CA ARG A 105 36.40 -13.02 21.61
C ARG A 105 36.06 -13.71 20.30
N ASN A 106 37.05 -14.03 19.48
CA ASN A 106 36.86 -14.70 18.17
C ASN A 106 37.36 -16.17 18.23
N ASN A 107 37.20 -16.83 19.36
CA ASN A 107 37.63 -18.23 19.60
C ASN A 107 36.57 -19.22 19.09
N ASN A 108 36.07 -19.04 17.86
CA ASN A 108 35.09 -19.92 17.21
C ASN A 108 35.65 -20.42 15.87
N LYS A 109 34.98 -21.39 15.25
CA LYS A 109 35.43 -22.00 13.98
C LYS A 109 35.60 -20.99 12.84
N ALA A 110 34.78 -19.94 12.83
CA ALA A 110 34.87 -18.88 11.81
C ALA A 110 35.90 -17.79 12.10
N LYS A 111 36.48 -17.78 13.30
CA LYS A 111 37.39 -16.71 13.81
C LYS A 111 36.77 -15.32 13.76
N GLU A 112 35.48 -15.22 13.96
CA GLU A 112 34.68 -13.99 13.89
C GLU A 112 34.21 -13.57 15.30
N PHE A 113 33.95 -12.26 15.46
CA PHE A 113 33.33 -11.74 16.68
C PHE A 113 31.82 -11.85 16.56
N TYR A 114 31.23 -12.87 17.16
CA TYR A 114 29.79 -13.07 17.18
C TYR A 114 29.13 -12.19 18.25
N LEU A 115 28.07 -11.49 17.85
CA LEU A 115 27.25 -10.73 18.82
C LEU A 115 26.55 -11.68 19.80
N THR A 116 26.26 -12.89 19.38
CA THR A 116 25.64 -13.96 20.19
C THR A 116 26.47 -14.35 21.38
N ASP A 117 27.78 -14.18 21.33
CA ASP A 117 28.66 -14.41 22.50
C ASP A 117 28.38 -13.43 23.64
N ALA A 118 27.81 -12.25 23.37
CA ALA A 118 27.38 -11.34 24.43
C ALA A 118 26.32 -11.95 25.34
N VAL A 119 25.53 -12.89 24.84
CA VAL A 119 24.51 -13.61 25.61
C VAL A 119 25.18 -14.62 26.58
N TYR A 120 26.18 -15.33 26.11
CA TYR A 120 26.98 -16.23 26.96
C TYR A 120 27.71 -15.45 28.05
N GLU A 121 28.35 -14.33 27.73
CA GLU A 121 28.99 -13.46 28.72
C GLU A 121 27.99 -12.91 29.76
N ALA A 122 26.79 -12.58 29.31
CA ALA A 122 25.71 -12.17 30.20
C ALA A 122 25.25 -13.27 31.14
N HIS A 123 25.23 -14.53 30.66
CA HIS A 123 24.97 -15.70 31.49
C HIS A 123 26.04 -15.90 32.56
N LEU A 124 27.32 -15.81 32.18
CA LEU A 124 28.45 -15.91 33.13
C LEU A 124 28.39 -14.83 34.23
N GLU A 125 27.90 -13.63 33.88
CA GLU A 125 27.67 -12.54 34.83
C GLU A 125 26.37 -12.70 35.65
N LYS A 126 25.63 -13.79 35.46
CA LYS A 126 24.31 -14.04 36.09
C LYS A 126 23.26 -12.97 35.83
N LEU A 127 23.35 -12.30 34.70
CA LEU A 127 22.31 -11.36 34.27
C LEU A 127 21.02 -12.12 33.97
N ASN A 128 19.87 -11.42 34.17
CA ASN A 128 18.57 -12.03 33.91
C ASN A 128 18.23 -11.91 32.41
N ILE A 129 18.67 -12.88 31.60
CA ILE A 129 18.42 -12.91 30.16
C ILE A 129 16.94 -13.19 29.90
N GLN A 130 16.31 -12.34 29.11
CA GLN A 130 14.89 -12.43 28.71
C GLN A 130 14.77 -12.97 27.29
N SER A 131 13.66 -13.62 26.97
CA SER A 131 13.28 -13.90 25.58
C SER A 131 11.86 -13.44 25.30
N LEU A 132 11.65 -12.89 24.12
CA LEU A 132 10.36 -12.68 23.50
C LEU A 132 10.24 -13.69 22.36
N ARG A 133 9.42 -14.73 22.57
CA ARG A 133 9.19 -15.74 21.52
C ARG A 133 8.08 -15.27 20.61
N LEU A 134 8.35 -15.20 19.31
CA LEU A 134 7.35 -14.89 18.29
C LEU A 134 6.45 -16.08 18.02
N SER A 135 5.17 -15.81 17.83
CA SER A 135 4.20 -16.76 17.28
C SER A 135 4.18 -16.76 15.75
N ASP A 136 4.56 -15.64 15.14
CA ASP A 136 4.63 -15.47 13.69
C ASP A 136 6.11 -15.27 13.29
N ALA A 137 6.67 -16.30 12.66
CA ALA A 137 8.06 -16.30 12.21
C ALA A 137 8.29 -15.36 11.01
N ASP A 138 7.22 -14.97 10.29
CA ASP A 138 7.33 -14.11 9.12
C ASP A 138 7.86 -12.71 9.49
N GLU A 139 7.65 -12.25 10.75
CA GLU A 139 8.19 -10.98 11.23
C GLU A 139 9.73 -10.91 11.19
N VAL A 140 10.40 -12.04 11.21
CA VAL A 140 11.88 -12.12 11.29
C VAL A 140 12.52 -12.82 10.10
N LEU A 141 11.79 -12.96 9.01
CA LEU A 141 12.36 -13.42 7.74
C LEU A 141 13.35 -12.39 7.20
N GLY A 142 14.54 -12.85 6.85
CA GLY A 142 15.55 -12.05 6.16
C GLY A 142 15.47 -12.19 4.64
N CYS A 143 16.15 -11.29 3.93
CA CYS A 143 16.19 -11.25 2.47
C CYS A 143 17.62 -11.13 1.96
N ASN A 144 18.13 -12.16 1.29
CA ASN A 144 19.45 -12.18 0.64
C ASN A 144 19.35 -12.47 -0.85
N THR A 145 18.22 -13.01 -1.31
CA THR A 145 18.01 -13.42 -2.71
C THR A 145 16.70 -12.87 -3.26
N PRO A 146 16.55 -12.76 -4.59
CA PRO A 146 15.27 -12.36 -5.21
C PRO A 146 14.11 -13.31 -4.86
N GLU A 147 14.36 -14.60 -4.65
CA GLU A 147 13.35 -15.57 -4.25
C GLU A 147 12.86 -15.32 -2.82
N GLU A 148 13.79 -15.04 -1.90
CA GLU A 148 13.45 -14.63 -0.52
C GLU A 148 12.68 -13.32 -0.50
N LEU A 149 13.03 -12.36 -1.39
CA LEU A 149 12.28 -11.10 -1.53
C LEU A 149 10.83 -11.34 -1.94
N GLN A 150 10.58 -12.22 -2.92
CA GLN A 150 9.21 -12.58 -3.32
C GLN A 150 8.42 -13.18 -2.15
N THR A 151 9.07 -14.04 -1.35
CA THR A 151 8.45 -14.64 -0.16
C THR A 151 8.08 -13.57 0.86
N LEU A 152 8.97 -12.61 1.12
CA LEU A 152 8.73 -11.48 2.01
C LEU A 152 7.61 -10.57 1.50
N GLU A 153 7.60 -10.25 0.22
CA GLU A 153 6.51 -9.44 -0.38
C GLU A 153 5.16 -10.13 -0.22
N LYS A 154 5.09 -11.45 -0.47
CA LYS A 154 3.87 -12.22 -0.26
C LYS A 154 3.42 -12.16 1.20
N ALA A 155 4.33 -12.40 2.14
CA ALA A 155 4.05 -12.34 3.57
C ALA A 155 3.57 -10.93 4.00
N TYR A 156 4.21 -9.87 3.50
CA TYR A 156 3.78 -8.48 3.73
C TYR A 156 2.35 -8.22 3.28
N HIS A 157 1.99 -8.60 2.05
CA HIS A 157 0.66 -8.37 1.50
C HIS A 157 -0.41 -9.13 2.30
N ILE A 158 -0.16 -10.41 2.61
CA ILE A 158 -1.07 -11.24 3.41
C ILE A 158 -1.25 -10.66 4.82
N SER A 159 -0.15 -10.29 5.49
CA SER A 159 -0.21 -9.71 6.84
C SER A 159 -0.98 -8.37 6.86
N THR A 160 -0.80 -7.57 5.82
CA THR A 160 -1.52 -6.30 5.64
C THR A 160 -3.02 -6.54 5.42
N ALA A 161 -3.39 -7.48 4.54
CA ALA A 161 -4.79 -7.87 4.34
C ALA A 161 -5.45 -8.40 5.62
N LYS A 162 -4.75 -9.24 6.39
CA LYS A 162 -5.23 -9.72 7.70
C LYS A 162 -5.52 -8.58 8.70
N LYS A 163 -4.69 -7.51 8.70
CA LYS A 163 -4.96 -6.32 9.55
C LYS A 163 -6.26 -5.63 9.14
N PHE A 164 -6.58 -5.57 7.86
CA PHE A 164 -7.84 -5.00 7.37
C PHE A 164 -9.04 -5.93 7.62
N LEU A 165 -8.88 -7.26 7.46
CA LEU A 165 -9.92 -8.24 7.85
C LEU A 165 -10.34 -8.05 9.31
N ASN A 166 -9.36 -7.90 10.22
CA ASN A 166 -9.62 -7.66 11.64
C ASN A 166 -10.34 -6.32 11.93
N LYS A 167 -10.31 -5.38 10.97
CA LYS A 167 -11.04 -4.11 11.03
C LYS A 167 -12.40 -4.16 10.33
N GLY A 168 -12.80 -5.33 9.81
CA GLY A 168 -14.09 -5.52 9.16
C GLY A 168 -14.14 -5.18 7.67
N VAL A 169 -13.00 -5.23 7.00
CA VAL A 169 -12.90 -5.22 5.53
C VAL A 169 -13.04 -6.65 5.01
N SER A 170 -13.68 -6.84 3.88
CA SER A 170 -13.84 -8.16 3.24
C SER A 170 -12.97 -8.25 1.99
N PHE A 171 -12.42 -9.44 1.74
CA PHE A 171 -11.62 -9.75 0.55
C PHE A 171 -12.15 -11.01 -0.12
N ALA A 172 -12.12 -11.07 -1.46
CA ALA A 172 -12.37 -12.30 -2.19
C ALA A 172 -11.21 -13.30 -1.98
N ASP A 173 -9.97 -12.82 -2.10
CA ASP A 173 -8.75 -13.59 -1.84
C ASP A 173 -7.64 -12.66 -1.33
N ILE A 174 -7.21 -12.85 -0.08
CA ILE A 174 -6.14 -12.03 0.54
C ILE A 174 -4.76 -12.22 -0.07
N GLU A 175 -4.51 -13.32 -0.76
CA GLU A 175 -3.23 -13.60 -1.39
C GLU A 175 -3.05 -12.88 -2.73
N LYS A 176 -4.15 -12.42 -3.33
CA LYS A 176 -4.16 -11.79 -4.65
C LYS A 176 -4.25 -10.27 -4.63
N VAL A 177 -4.22 -9.62 -3.47
CA VAL A 177 -4.23 -8.17 -3.35
C VAL A 177 -2.83 -7.63 -3.05
N LYS A 178 -2.44 -6.54 -3.71
CA LYS A 178 -1.13 -5.90 -3.52
C LYS A 178 -1.26 -4.54 -2.84
N PHE A 179 -0.45 -4.32 -1.80
CA PHE A 179 -0.40 -3.08 -1.04
C PHE A 179 1.00 -2.47 -1.19
N ARG A 180 1.12 -1.34 -1.91
CA ARG A 180 2.38 -0.66 -2.22
C ARG A 180 2.32 0.79 -1.77
N GLY A 181 2.40 1.03 -0.47
CA GLY A 181 2.37 2.38 0.09
C GLY A 181 1.48 2.52 1.32
N ASN A 182 0.98 3.74 1.55
CA ASN A 182 0.13 4.07 2.69
C ASN A 182 -1.33 3.85 2.33
N ILE A 183 -1.88 2.71 2.72
CA ILE A 183 -3.24 2.33 2.38
C ILE A 183 -4.13 2.41 3.62
N SER A 184 -5.28 3.05 3.49
CA SER A 184 -6.34 3.01 4.49
C SER A 184 -7.62 2.48 3.87
N ILE A 185 -8.28 1.54 4.56
CA ILE A 185 -9.54 0.94 4.11
C ILE A 185 -10.49 0.91 5.29
N GLU A 186 -11.66 1.50 5.12
CA GLU A 186 -12.68 1.56 6.15
C GLU A 186 -13.52 0.28 6.22
N LYS A 187 -14.16 0.09 7.38
CA LYS A 187 -15.02 -1.07 7.65
C LYS A 187 -16.15 -1.21 6.61
N GLY A 188 -16.46 -2.46 6.27
CA GLY A 188 -17.51 -2.82 5.32
C GLY A 188 -17.08 -2.75 3.85
N ALA A 189 -15.91 -2.22 3.53
CA ALA A 189 -15.40 -2.26 2.17
C ALA A 189 -15.15 -3.71 1.72
N PHE A 190 -15.35 -3.98 0.41
CA PHE A 190 -15.07 -5.25 -0.24
C PHE A 190 -14.00 -5.05 -1.31
N ILE A 191 -12.95 -5.87 -1.26
CA ILE A 191 -11.82 -5.85 -2.20
C ILE A 191 -11.78 -7.20 -2.93
N ASP A 192 -11.86 -7.14 -4.25
CA ASP A 192 -11.84 -8.33 -5.10
C ASP A 192 -10.41 -8.78 -5.43
N GLU A 193 -10.29 -9.83 -6.24
CA GLU A 193 -9.00 -10.41 -6.63
C GLU A 193 -8.18 -9.50 -7.55
N ASN A 194 -6.86 -9.63 -7.48
CA ASN A 194 -5.89 -8.95 -8.34
C ASN A 194 -5.95 -7.41 -8.27
N VAL A 195 -6.47 -6.87 -7.17
CA VAL A 195 -6.46 -5.42 -6.93
C VAL A 195 -5.07 -4.99 -6.48
N ILE A 196 -4.62 -3.85 -7.02
CA ILE A 196 -3.35 -3.23 -6.68
C ILE A 196 -3.61 -1.82 -6.12
N PHE A 197 -3.13 -1.58 -4.90
CA PHE A 197 -3.10 -0.25 -4.30
C PHE A 197 -1.68 0.30 -4.29
N GLU A 198 -1.48 1.54 -4.78
CA GLU A 198 -0.16 2.17 -4.88
C GLU A 198 -0.15 3.59 -4.28
N GLY A 199 0.94 3.93 -3.56
CA GLY A 199 1.11 5.25 -2.96
C GLY A 199 0.16 5.53 -1.80
N ALA A 200 -0.45 6.70 -1.77
CA ALA A 200 -1.41 7.11 -0.73
C ALA A 200 -2.84 6.82 -1.20
N VAL A 201 -3.47 5.76 -0.66
CA VAL A 201 -4.83 5.36 -1.06
C VAL A 201 -5.76 5.33 0.14
N SER A 202 -6.96 5.89 -0.02
CA SER A 202 -8.04 5.85 0.96
C SER A 202 -9.30 5.25 0.35
N ILE A 203 -9.83 4.18 0.98
CA ILE A 203 -11.06 3.50 0.57
C ILE A 203 -12.10 3.69 1.67
N GLY A 204 -13.19 4.35 1.34
CA GLY A 204 -14.29 4.65 2.27
C GLY A 204 -15.16 3.45 2.62
N ALA A 205 -15.96 3.62 3.65
CA ALA A 205 -16.84 2.58 4.18
C ALA A 205 -17.79 2.01 3.11
N ASN A 206 -17.95 0.68 3.10
CA ASN A 206 -18.80 -0.06 2.17
C ASN A 206 -18.46 0.15 0.68
N ALA A 207 -17.32 0.72 0.34
CA ALA A 207 -16.90 0.81 -1.05
C ALA A 207 -16.58 -0.59 -1.60
N LYS A 208 -16.80 -0.79 -2.90
CA LYS A 208 -16.53 -2.06 -3.58
C LYS A 208 -15.47 -1.83 -4.66
N ILE A 209 -14.39 -2.57 -4.58
CA ILE A 209 -13.30 -2.53 -5.56
C ILE A 209 -13.30 -3.86 -6.31
N GLY A 210 -13.70 -3.82 -7.56
CA GLY A 210 -13.81 -4.99 -8.43
C GLY A 210 -12.47 -5.56 -8.87
N PRO A 211 -12.47 -6.76 -9.48
CA PRO A 211 -11.25 -7.50 -9.79
C PRO A 211 -10.36 -6.76 -10.79
N GLY A 212 -9.06 -6.88 -10.60
CA GLY A 212 -8.06 -6.29 -11.49
C GLY A 212 -7.98 -4.77 -11.50
N CYS A 213 -8.65 -4.08 -10.56
CA CYS A 213 -8.55 -2.63 -10.44
C CYS A 213 -7.16 -2.21 -9.91
N ILE A 214 -6.68 -1.08 -10.42
CA ILE A 214 -5.48 -0.42 -9.92
C ILE A 214 -5.88 0.96 -9.39
N VAL A 215 -5.51 1.24 -8.14
CA VAL A 215 -5.81 2.53 -7.48
C VAL A 215 -4.50 3.12 -6.98
N SER A 216 -4.12 4.27 -7.54
CA SER A 216 -2.87 4.94 -7.22
C SER A 216 -3.12 6.37 -6.71
N ASN A 217 -2.53 6.72 -5.55
CA ASN A 217 -2.59 8.07 -4.96
C ASN A 217 -4.00 8.69 -4.97
N SER A 218 -5.04 7.89 -4.64
CA SER A 218 -6.43 8.28 -4.88
C SER A 218 -7.33 8.00 -3.68
N THR A 219 -8.46 8.70 -3.66
CA THR A 219 -9.52 8.49 -2.66
C THR A 219 -10.78 7.95 -3.30
N ILE A 220 -11.31 6.85 -2.78
CA ILE A 220 -12.58 6.25 -3.18
C ILE A 220 -13.57 6.45 -2.03
N GLY A 221 -14.62 7.20 -2.25
CA GLY A 221 -15.59 7.59 -1.24
C GLY A 221 -16.48 6.44 -0.77
N LYS A 222 -17.24 6.73 0.28
CA LYS A 222 -18.18 5.78 0.89
C LYS A 222 -19.22 5.26 -0.11
N ASN A 223 -19.53 3.96 -0.06
CA ASN A 223 -20.50 3.27 -0.93
C ASN A 223 -20.18 3.37 -2.44
N SER A 224 -19.00 3.81 -2.83
CA SER A 224 -18.61 3.91 -4.23
C SER A 224 -18.23 2.55 -4.80
N GLU A 225 -18.34 2.39 -6.11
CA GLU A 225 -18.01 1.14 -6.79
C GLU A 225 -16.98 1.39 -7.91
N LEU A 226 -15.85 0.69 -7.85
CA LEU A 226 -14.97 0.48 -9.00
C LEU A 226 -15.27 -0.88 -9.61
N LEU A 227 -15.71 -0.90 -10.86
CA LEU A 227 -15.95 -2.14 -11.58
C LEU A 227 -14.64 -2.66 -12.19
N ALA A 228 -14.66 -3.94 -12.57
CA ALA A 228 -13.50 -4.69 -13.01
C ALA A 228 -12.56 -3.92 -13.97
N TYR A 229 -11.25 -4.10 -13.76
CA TYR A 229 -10.18 -3.58 -14.61
C TYR A 229 -10.20 -2.07 -14.82
N SER A 230 -10.69 -1.31 -13.86
CA SER A 230 -10.62 0.14 -13.88
C SER A 230 -9.30 0.63 -13.29
N PHE A 231 -8.75 1.71 -13.86
CA PHE A 231 -7.56 2.37 -13.37
C PHE A 231 -7.90 3.76 -12.83
N VAL A 232 -7.50 4.05 -11.59
CA VAL A 232 -7.72 5.34 -10.93
C VAL A 232 -6.40 5.87 -10.42
N GLU A 233 -6.00 7.06 -10.88
CA GLU A 233 -4.74 7.68 -10.48
C GLU A 233 -4.91 9.16 -10.10
N GLU A 234 -4.27 9.57 -8.98
CA GLU A 234 -4.24 10.95 -8.48
C GLU A 234 -5.63 11.64 -8.51
N SER A 235 -6.66 10.90 -8.09
CA SER A 235 -8.06 11.29 -8.29
C SER A 235 -8.92 11.06 -7.06
N MET A 236 -10.08 11.69 -7.04
CA MET A 236 -11.04 11.60 -5.96
C MET A 236 -12.42 11.22 -6.49
N LEU A 237 -12.96 10.11 -6.00
CA LEU A 237 -14.36 9.73 -6.16
C LEU A 237 -15.08 10.02 -4.83
N GLU A 238 -16.08 10.88 -4.85
CA GLU A 238 -16.92 11.12 -3.68
C GLU A 238 -17.90 9.95 -3.43
N SER A 239 -18.75 10.08 -2.42
CA SER A 239 -19.67 9.01 -2.01
C SER A 239 -20.61 8.59 -3.14
N ASN A 240 -20.96 7.30 -3.18
CA ASN A 240 -21.90 6.73 -4.15
C ASN A 240 -21.47 6.85 -5.62
N ALA A 241 -20.24 7.28 -5.91
CA ALA A 241 -19.73 7.36 -7.26
C ALA A 241 -19.44 5.97 -7.84
N LYS A 242 -19.56 5.83 -9.17
CA LYS A 242 -19.33 4.57 -9.85
C LYS A 242 -18.45 4.72 -11.07
N ALA A 243 -17.39 3.90 -11.17
CA ALA A 243 -16.49 3.91 -12.31
C ALA A 243 -16.26 2.50 -12.88
N GLY A 244 -16.19 2.41 -14.22
CA GLY A 244 -15.89 1.15 -14.91
C GLY A 244 -17.10 0.41 -15.48
N PRO A 245 -16.90 -0.85 -15.94
CA PRO A 245 -15.59 -1.51 -16.03
C PRO A 245 -14.68 -0.88 -17.07
N PHE A 246 -13.37 -1.17 -17.03
CA PHE A 246 -12.40 -0.64 -17.99
C PHE A 246 -12.42 0.88 -18.12
N ALA A 247 -12.66 1.61 -17.04
CA ALA A 247 -12.57 3.06 -17.01
C ALA A 247 -11.16 3.50 -16.61
N HIS A 248 -10.70 4.63 -17.20
CA HIS A 248 -9.48 5.29 -16.78
C HIS A 248 -9.81 6.65 -16.15
N ILE A 249 -9.80 6.71 -14.83
CA ILE A 249 -9.96 7.95 -14.08
C ILE A 249 -8.57 8.53 -13.87
N GLY A 250 -8.13 9.35 -14.81
CA GLY A 250 -6.77 9.90 -14.85
C GLY A 250 -6.57 11.10 -13.95
N VAL A 251 -5.33 11.53 -13.88
CA VAL A 251 -4.84 12.52 -12.91
C VAL A 251 -5.72 13.74 -12.74
N GLN A 252 -5.88 14.21 -11.50
CA GLN A 252 -6.63 15.41 -11.13
C GLN A 252 -8.10 15.38 -11.58
N THR A 253 -8.70 14.18 -11.58
CA THR A 253 -10.13 14.04 -11.79
C THR A 253 -10.86 13.97 -10.45
N LYS A 254 -11.93 14.74 -10.33
CA LYS A 254 -12.88 14.67 -9.25
C LYS A 254 -14.23 14.20 -9.77
N MET A 255 -14.73 13.11 -9.19
CA MET A 255 -16.11 12.66 -9.39
C MET A 255 -16.91 13.01 -8.14
N GLU A 256 -17.94 13.86 -8.30
CA GLU A 256 -18.81 14.26 -7.20
C GLU A 256 -19.82 13.15 -6.88
N GLU A 257 -20.61 13.36 -5.81
CA GLU A 257 -21.54 12.37 -5.29
C GLU A 257 -22.45 11.78 -6.37
N GLY A 258 -22.51 10.45 -6.45
CA GLY A 258 -23.36 9.72 -7.38
C GLY A 258 -22.99 9.87 -8.86
N ALA A 259 -21.84 10.47 -9.18
CA ALA A 259 -21.37 10.55 -10.57
C ALA A 259 -21.00 9.16 -11.11
N GLU A 260 -21.28 8.92 -12.40
CA GLU A 260 -21.06 7.64 -13.03
C GLU A 260 -20.21 7.77 -14.30
N ILE A 261 -19.07 7.09 -14.30
CA ILE A 261 -18.18 6.93 -15.47
C ILE A 261 -18.20 5.46 -15.87
N GLY A 262 -18.54 5.16 -17.11
CA GLY A 262 -18.70 3.79 -17.61
C GLY A 262 -17.48 3.27 -18.37
N ASN A 263 -17.71 2.21 -19.15
CA ASN A 263 -16.66 1.46 -19.82
C ASN A 263 -15.98 2.24 -20.95
N PHE A 264 -14.66 2.12 -21.01
CA PHE A 264 -13.80 2.77 -22.00
C PHE A 264 -13.94 4.29 -22.02
N VAL A 265 -14.22 4.87 -20.86
CA VAL A 265 -14.19 6.32 -20.69
C VAL A 265 -12.89 6.70 -20.01
N GLU A 266 -12.18 7.65 -20.60
CA GLU A 266 -11.00 8.28 -20.02
C GLU A 266 -11.34 9.68 -19.53
N THR A 267 -10.92 10.02 -18.31
CA THR A 267 -11.02 11.36 -17.75
C THR A 267 -9.66 11.91 -17.39
N LYS A 268 -9.44 13.20 -17.50
CA LYS A 268 -8.18 13.83 -17.11
C LYS A 268 -8.38 15.30 -16.73
N ARG A 269 -7.90 15.73 -15.55
CA ARG A 269 -8.03 17.10 -15.02
C ARG A 269 -9.46 17.64 -15.09
N SER A 270 -10.42 16.79 -14.72
CA SER A 270 -11.84 17.07 -14.93
C SER A 270 -12.64 17.00 -13.64
N ASN A 271 -13.70 17.80 -13.55
CA ASN A 271 -14.71 17.68 -12.52
C ASN A 271 -16.00 17.12 -13.12
N ILE A 272 -16.47 15.99 -12.58
CA ILE A 272 -17.71 15.35 -12.98
C ILE A 272 -18.73 15.63 -11.88
N GLY A 273 -19.67 16.53 -12.15
CA GLY A 273 -20.65 16.97 -11.17
C GLY A 273 -21.59 15.87 -10.69
N ALA A 274 -22.25 16.14 -9.57
CA ALA A 274 -23.09 15.18 -8.89
C ALA A 274 -24.16 14.57 -9.80
N ASN A 275 -24.33 13.24 -9.74
CA ASN A 275 -25.28 12.47 -10.55
C ASN A 275 -25.11 12.59 -12.07
N SER A 276 -24.01 13.14 -12.56
CA SER A 276 -23.69 13.21 -13.98
C SER A 276 -23.15 11.88 -14.49
N LYS A 277 -23.40 11.60 -15.78
CA LYS A 277 -23.14 10.28 -16.36
C LYS A 277 -22.41 10.39 -17.70
N ALA A 278 -21.35 9.59 -17.84
CA ALA A 278 -20.67 9.29 -19.11
C ALA A 278 -20.43 7.79 -19.18
N LYS A 279 -21.34 7.06 -19.81
CA LYS A 279 -21.40 5.60 -19.67
C LYS A 279 -20.50 4.83 -20.61
N HIS A 280 -20.10 5.39 -21.77
CA HIS A 280 -19.43 4.63 -22.83
C HIS A 280 -18.48 5.48 -23.65
N LEU A 281 -17.26 4.95 -23.92
CA LEU A 281 -16.40 5.35 -25.04
C LEU A 281 -16.17 6.87 -25.17
N ALA A 282 -15.95 7.60 -24.10
CA ALA A 282 -15.76 9.04 -24.14
C ALA A 282 -14.38 9.45 -23.63
N TYR A 283 -13.86 10.56 -24.18
CA TYR A 283 -12.70 11.25 -23.64
C TYR A 283 -13.11 12.58 -23.02
N ILE A 284 -12.86 12.76 -21.73
CA ILE A 284 -13.22 13.94 -20.94
C ILE A 284 -11.93 14.58 -20.41
N GLY A 285 -11.31 15.44 -21.22
CA GLY A 285 -10.10 16.17 -20.83
C GLY A 285 -10.41 17.64 -20.51
N ASP A 286 -9.87 18.15 -19.39
CA ASP A 286 -10.05 19.53 -18.93
C ASP A 286 -11.54 19.95 -18.84
N GLY A 287 -12.43 19.00 -18.50
CA GLY A 287 -13.87 19.19 -18.39
C GLY A 287 -14.29 19.78 -17.05
N ARG A 288 -15.24 20.72 -17.07
CA ARG A 288 -15.97 21.18 -15.90
C ARG A 288 -17.44 20.88 -16.11
N ILE A 289 -17.87 19.72 -15.64
CA ILE A 289 -19.21 19.18 -15.86
C ILE A 289 -20.04 19.44 -14.62
N GLY A 290 -21.18 20.10 -14.81
CA GLY A 290 -22.15 20.39 -13.77
C GLY A 290 -22.91 19.15 -13.31
N LYS A 291 -23.94 19.36 -12.50
CA LYS A 291 -24.78 18.33 -11.92
C LYS A 291 -25.79 17.79 -12.92
N GLY A 292 -26.08 16.49 -12.87
CA GLY A 292 -27.17 15.87 -13.64
C GLY A 292 -26.93 15.83 -15.15
N VAL A 293 -25.70 16.07 -15.62
CA VAL A 293 -25.35 16.10 -17.06
C VAL A 293 -25.28 14.68 -17.60
N ASN A 294 -25.79 14.49 -18.81
CA ASN A 294 -25.62 13.24 -19.56
C ASN A 294 -24.65 13.45 -20.73
N ILE A 295 -23.55 12.69 -20.73
CA ILE A 295 -22.58 12.64 -21.82
C ILE A 295 -22.82 11.40 -22.66
N GLY A 296 -23.18 11.58 -23.92
CA GLY A 296 -23.43 10.48 -24.86
C GLY A 296 -22.17 9.72 -25.23
N ALA A 297 -22.34 8.46 -25.64
CA ALA A 297 -21.26 7.58 -26.06
C ALA A 297 -20.46 8.19 -27.22
N GLY A 298 -19.15 8.01 -27.24
CA GLY A 298 -18.28 8.54 -28.31
C GLY A 298 -18.05 10.05 -28.25
N THR A 299 -18.44 10.72 -27.16
CA THR A 299 -18.20 12.17 -27.02
C THR A 299 -16.71 12.42 -26.73
N ILE A 300 -16.14 13.38 -27.49
CA ILE A 300 -14.74 13.78 -27.35
C ILE A 300 -14.64 15.26 -26.97
N PHE A 301 -13.97 15.53 -25.84
CA PHE A 301 -13.58 16.89 -25.46
C PHE A 301 -12.28 17.23 -26.19
N CYS A 302 -12.40 18.01 -27.29
CA CYS A 302 -11.25 18.46 -28.08
C CYS A 302 -10.55 19.61 -27.34
N ASN A 303 -9.82 19.28 -26.30
CA ASN A 303 -9.24 20.22 -25.35
C ASN A 303 -7.86 20.76 -25.72
N TYR A 304 -7.27 20.34 -26.86
CA TYR A 304 -5.93 20.73 -27.29
C TYR A 304 -5.96 21.32 -28.70
N ASP A 305 -5.43 22.53 -28.88
CA ASP A 305 -5.41 23.27 -30.12
C ASP A 305 -4.11 23.11 -30.92
N GLY A 306 -3.21 22.22 -30.46
CA GLY A 306 -1.87 22.06 -31.02
C GLY A 306 -0.77 22.80 -30.21
N VAL A 307 -1.15 23.75 -29.35
CA VAL A 307 -0.24 24.58 -28.55
C VAL A 307 -0.62 24.53 -27.06
N LYS A 308 -1.90 24.76 -26.74
CA LYS A 308 -2.43 24.86 -25.37
C LYS A 308 -3.61 23.94 -25.16
N LYS A 309 -3.90 23.69 -23.89
CA LYS A 309 -5.14 23.02 -23.47
C LYS A 309 -6.16 24.04 -23.01
N HIS A 310 -7.42 23.78 -23.34
CA HIS A 310 -8.55 24.65 -23.07
C HIS A 310 -9.65 23.88 -22.33
N ILE A 311 -10.46 24.61 -21.57
CA ILE A 311 -11.53 24.04 -20.74
C ILE A 311 -12.83 23.98 -21.56
N THR A 312 -13.53 22.86 -21.46
CA THR A 312 -14.94 22.73 -21.82
C THR A 312 -15.78 22.78 -20.53
N LYS A 313 -16.68 23.74 -20.43
CA LYS A 313 -17.64 23.87 -19.35
C LYS A 313 -19.01 23.38 -19.82
N ILE A 314 -19.61 22.44 -19.07
CA ILE A 314 -20.98 21.98 -19.28
C ILE A 314 -21.77 22.26 -18.01
N GLU A 315 -22.83 23.07 -18.11
CA GLU A 315 -23.64 23.44 -16.94
C GLU A 315 -24.68 22.37 -16.62
N ASP A 316 -25.40 22.54 -15.50
CA ASP A 316 -26.31 21.56 -14.94
C ASP A 316 -27.40 21.08 -15.91
N ASP A 317 -27.75 19.79 -15.79
CA ASP A 317 -28.84 19.15 -16.54
C ASP A 317 -28.72 19.21 -18.08
N ALA A 318 -27.54 19.52 -18.60
CA ALA A 318 -27.33 19.52 -20.07
C ALA A 318 -27.24 18.08 -20.60
N PHE A 319 -27.66 17.89 -21.85
CA PHE A 319 -27.61 16.62 -22.57
C PHE A 319 -26.69 16.72 -23.78
N ILE A 320 -25.66 15.87 -23.81
CA ILE A 320 -24.76 15.78 -24.97
C ILE A 320 -25.05 14.48 -25.70
N GLY A 321 -25.44 14.61 -26.96
CA GLY A 321 -25.72 13.46 -27.83
C GLY A 321 -24.46 12.66 -28.17
N SER A 322 -24.65 11.41 -28.54
CA SER A 322 -23.55 10.49 -28.88
C SER A 322 -22.74 10.98 -30.08
N ASN A 323 -21.43 10.60 -30.11
CA ASN A 323 -20.48 10.95 -31.17
C ASN A 323 -20.33 12.47 -31.40
N SER A 324 -20.47 13.26 -30.32
CA SER A 324 -20.27 14.72 -30.41
C SER A 324 -18.81 15.08 -30.15
N ALA A 325 -18.29 16.06 -30.93
CA ALA A 325 -16.97 16.67 -30.70
C ALA A 325 -17.16 18.05 -30.06
N LEU A 326 -16.64 18.26 -28.86
CA LEU A 326 -16.75 19.53 -28.14
C LEU A 326 -15.42 20.28 -28.26
N VAL A 327 -15.36 21.29 -29.13
CA VAL A 327 -14.10 22.01 -29.43
C VAL A 327 -13.92 23.15 -28.42
N ALA A 328 -12.97 22.95 -27.49
CA ALA A 328 -12.65 23.92 -26.46
C ALA A 328 -11.81 25.12 -26.99
N PRO A 329 -11.94 26.35 -26.42
CA PRO A 329 -12.75 26.67 -25.23
C PRO A 329 -14.25 26.72 -25.55
N LEU A 330 -15.07 26.09 -24.70
CA LEU A 330 -16.50 25.95 -24.98
C LEU A 330 -17.31 25.98 -23.68
N THR A 331 -18.47 26.65 -23.72
CA THR A 331 -19.46 26.57 -22.64
C THR A 331 -20.79 26.10 -23.22
N ILE A 332 -21.33 25.04 -22.58
CA ILE A 332 -22.67 24.50 -22.87
C ILE A 332 -23.56 24.82 -21.67
N GLY A 333 -24.58 25.65 -21.92
CA GLY A 333 -25.45 26.19 -20.87
C GLY A 333 -26.36 25.11 -20.26
N ALA A 334 -26.87 25.42 -19.08
CA ALA A 334 -27.73 24.51 -18.33
C ALA A 334 -29.00 24.12 -19.12
N LYS A 335 -29.41 22.85 -18.97
CA LYS A 335 -30.61 22.30 -19.64
C LYS A 335 -30.60 22.41 -21.15
N SER A 336 -29.42 22.60 -21.76
CA SER A 336 -29.28 22.59 -23.20
C SER A 336 -29.19 21.17 -23.75
N TYR A 337 -29.43 21.02 -25.03
CA TYR A 337 -29.38 19.74 -25.72
C TYR A 337 -28.45 19.84 -26.94
N VAL A 338 -27.45 18.99 -27.00
CA VAL A 338 -26.59 18.83 -28.18
C VAL A 338 -27.00 17.56 -28.90
N GLY A 339 -27.36 17.68 -30.19
CA GLY A 339 -27.72 16.53 -31.01
C GLY A 339 -26.56 15.58 -31.24
N SER A 340 -26.85 14.30 -31.45
CA SER A 340 -25.82 13.28 -31.75
C SER A 340 -25.06 13.63 -33.05
N GLY A 341 -23.75 13.32 -33.07
CA GLY A 341 -22.89 13.59 -34.24
C GLY A 341 -22.51 15.07 -34.44
N SER A 342 -22.78 15.93 -33.46
CA SER A 342 -22.49 17.35 -33.57
C SER A 342 -21.01 17.67 -33.37
N VAL A 343 -20.48 18.62 -34.15
CA VAL A 343 -19.21 19.30 -33.91
C VAL A 343 -19.51 20.68 -33.34
N VAL A 344 -19.36 20.86 -32.04
CA VAL A 344 -19.73 22.08 -31.32
C VAL A 344 -18.52 22.97 -31.18
N THR A 345 -18.48 24.08 -31.89
CA THR A 345 -17.38 25.06 -31.92
C THR A 345 -17.75 26.40 -31.30
N LYS A 346 -19.03 26.62 -30.94
CA LYS A 346 -19.53 27.84 -30.34
C LYS A 346 -20.36 27.54 -29.09
N ASN A 347 -20.36 28.48 -28.16
CA ASN A 347 -21.14 28.32 -26.92
C ASN A 347 -22.63 28.07 -27.23
N VAL A 348 -23.21 27.18 -26.42
CA VAL A 348 -24.66 26.87 -26.47
C VAL A 348 -25.31 27.53 -25.26
N GLY A 349 -26.34 28.34 -25.50
CA GLY A 349 -27.05 29.03 -24.44
C GLY A 349 -27.91 28.09 -23.59
N LYS A 350 -28.29 28.56 -22.40
CA LYS A 350 -29.18 27.82 -21.48
C LYS A 350 -30.50 27.42 -22.18
N GLY A 351 -30.85 26.14 -22.05
CA GLY A 351 -32.07 25.57 -22.63
C GLY A 351 -32.10 25.53 -24.15
N GLN A 352 -31.03 25.88 -24.84
CA GLN A 352 -30.95 25.84 -26.30
C GLN A 352 -30.75 24.41 -26.82
N TRP A 353 -31.29 24.16 -27.99
CA TRP A 353 -31.09 22.94 -28.77
C TRP A 353 -30.08 23.24 -29.87
N ASN A 354 -29.01 22.44 -29.94
CA ASN A 354 -27.97 22.57 -30.96
C ASN A 354 -27.88 21.28 -31.77
N PHE A 355 -28.22 21.38 -33.03
CA PHE A 355 -28.14 20.30 -34.03
C PHE A 355 -27.19 20.76 -35.15
N GLN A 356 -25.91 20.84 -34.87
CA GLN A 356 -24.92 21.11 -35.94
C GLN A 356 -24.64 19.80 -36.69
N THR A 357 -25.49 19.47 -37.65
CA THR A 357 -25.16 18.48 -38.67
C THR A 357 -24.24 19.15 -39.71
N ASN A 358 -23.11 18.50 -40.04
CA ASN A 358 -22.32 18.87 -41.22
C ASN A 358 -23.12 18.59 -42.50
N HIS A 359 -24.09 19.43 -42.84
CA HIS A 359 -24.54 19.50 -44.23
C HIS A 359 -23.47 20.29 -44.96
N PRO A 360 -22.80 19.73 -45.98
CA PRO A 360 -21.96 20.51 -46.86
C PRO A 360 -22.84 21.58 -47.46
N GLN A 361 -22.57 22.85 -47.16
CA GLN A 361 -23.13 23.93 -47.95
C GLN A 361 -22.66 23.70 -49.38
N ARG A 362 -23.60 23.41 -50.28
CA ARG A 362 -23.33 23.43 -51.72
C ARG A 362 -22.91 24.86 -52.08
N TYR A 363 -21.66 25.00 -52.46
CA TYR A 363 -21.18 26.16 -53.20
C TYR A 363 -21.74 26.17 -54.61
#